data_ae5889cc627cc558cbb79a6814f29e28
#
_entry.id   ae5889cc627cc558cbb79a6814f29e28
#
_cell.length_a   1.000
_cell.length_b   1.000
_cell.length_c   1.000
_cell.angle_alpha   90.00
_cell.angle_beta   90.00
_cell.angle_gamma   90.00
#
_symmetry.space_group_name_H-M   'P 1'
#
loop_
_entity.id
_entity.type
_entity.pdbx_description
1 polymer ?
#
loop_
_entity_poly.entity_id
_entity_poly.type
_entity_poly.pdbx_seq_one_letter_code
_entity_poly.pdbx_strand_id
1 'polypeptide(L)'
;KHFKSHPQIRYPAAQHLIEPLVVGWGWGADRQLSYGSDFLDYLQYLGTNDLSAYFAVAEAIKCRQEHQWEQVQAACHKLLQNGMAGIEALTGLGSIYPSDSAYSQMAIMPLPPVPDLLAFKEQLYADYKVEVPFTEWQGQQFIRLSVQGYNTATDIEILLDGLKAMMNSSCVRQS
;
A
#
# COMPACT_ATOMS: atom_id res chain seq x y z
N LYS A 1 15.45 29.42 3.80
CA LYS A 1 15.76 27.96 3.82
C LYS A 1 15.10 27.38 2.59
N HIS A 2 15.91 26.99 1.58
CA HIS A 2 15.40 26.39 0.35
C HIS A 2 14.88 25.00 0.66
N PHE A 3 13.61 24.77 0.43
CA PHE A 3 13.02 23.45 0.40
C PHE A 3 13.59 22.71 -0.83
N LYS A 4 14.62 21.90 -0.60
CA LYS A 4 15.04 20.89 -1.57
C LYS A 4 14.16 19.64 -1.37
N SER A 5 12.90 19.73 -1.73
CA SER A 5 11.98 18.58 -1.68
C SER A 5 11.73 18.09 -3.10
N HIS A 6 12.75 17.46 -3.68
CA HIS A 6 12.52 16.64 -4.87
C HIS A 6 12.83 15.20 -4.51
N PRO A 7 12.01 14.23 -4.93
CA PRO A 7 12.44 12.85 -4.92
C PRO A 7 13.69 12.79 -5.78
N GLN A 8 14.84 12.83 -5.12
CA GLN A 8 16.10 12.68 -5.81
C GLN A 8 16.10 11.27 -6.40
N ILE A 9 16.01 11.17 -7.71
CA ILE A 9 16.38 9.94 -8.37
C ILE A 9 17.83 9.70 -7.96
N ARG A 10 18.02 8.65 -7.14
CA ARG A 10 19.29 8.34 -6.47
C ARG A 10 20.44 8.00 -7.42
N TYR A 11 20.19 7.98 -8.73
CA TYR A 11 21.16 7.60 -9.74
C TYR A 11 21.36 8.76 -10.72
N PRO A 12 22.22 9.76 -10.41
CA PRO A 12 22.50 10.87 -11.31
C PRO A 12 22.94 10.41 -12.69
N ALA A 13 23.67 9.30 -12.77
CA ALA A 13 24.14 8.71 -14.03
C ALA A 13 22.99 8.21 -14.93
N ALA A 14 21.80 7.98 -14.42
CA ALA A 14 20.64 7.55 -15.19
C ALA A 14 19.68 8.69 -15.56
N GLN A 15 19.90 9.92 -15.06
CA GLN A 15 19.00 11.04 -15.31
C GLN A 15 18.90 11.41 -16.79
N HIS A 16 19.99 11.25 -17.56
CA HIS A 16 20.01 11.52 -18.99
C HIS A 16 19.17 10.54 -19.83
N LEU A 17 18.75 9.42 -19.25
CA LEU A 17 17.89 8.42 -19.91
C LEU A 17 16.40 8.73 -19.73
N ILE A 18 16.07 9.74 -18.91
CA ILE A 18 14.69 10.05 -18.55
C ILE A 18 14.26 11.30 -19.34
N GLU A 19 13.29 11.10 -20.20
CA GLU A 19 12.68 12.16 -20.98
C GLU A 19 11.21 12.37 -20.53
N PRO A 20 10.71 13.62 -20.56
CA PRO A 20 9.32 13.88 -20.25
C PRO A 20 8.40 13.41 -21.37
N LEU A 21 7.25 12.83 -21.02
CA LEU A 21 6.20 12.53 -22.00
C LEU A 21 5.49 13.79 -22.52
N VAL A 22 5.50 14.85 -21.71
CA VAL A 22 4.96 16.17 -22.05
C VAL A 22 6.02 17.20 -21.74
N VAL A 23 6.37 18.02 -22.72
CA VAL A 23 7.40 19.04 -22.56
C VAL A 23 6.84 20.33 -21.97
N GLY A 24 7.59 20.93 -21.05
CA GLY A 24 7.30 22.22 -20.45
C GLY A 24 8.25 23.33 -20.99
N TRP A 25 8.23 24.49 -20.34
CA TRP A 25 9.05 25.64 -20.74
C TRP A 25 10.56 25.48 -20.48
N GLY A 26 10.94 24.42 -19.80
CA GLY A 26 12.35 24.06 -19.61
C GLY A 26 12.95 23.21 -20.73
N TRP A 27 12.15 22.83 -21.75
CA TRP A 27 12.60 21.98 -22.84
C TRP A 27 13.23 22.77 -24.01
N GLY A 28 14.24 22.18 -24.61
CA GLY A 28 14.85 22.66 -25.83
C GLY A 28 15.91 23.75 -25.64
N ALA A 29 16.43 24.27 -26.77
CA ALA A 29 17.51 25.26 -26.80
C ALA A 29 17.06 26.66 -26.33
N ASP A 30 15.82 27.03 -26.61
CA ASP A 30 15.22 28.32 -26.26
C ASP A 30 14.44 28.28 -24.96
N ARG A 31 14.86 27.43 -24.00
CA ARG A 31 14.19 27.29 -22.72
C ARG A 31 14.13 28.60 -21.94
N GLN A 32 12.97 28.90 -21.38
CA GLN A 32 12.72 30.12 -20.62
C GLN A 32 12.96 29.94 -19.11
N LEU A 33 12.98 28.69 -18.63
CA LEU A 33 13.20 28.32 -17.25
C LEU A 33 14.38 27.38 -17.15
N SER A 34 15.28 27.63 -16.19
CA SER A 34 16.38 26.71 -15.87
C SER A 34 16.49 26.52 -14.36
N TYR A 35 16.63 25.28 -13.93
CA TYR A 35 16.78 24.82 -12.57
C TYR A 35 18.17 24.21 -12.29
N GLY A 36 19.09 24.35 -13.24
CA GLY A 36 20.49 23.99 -13.10
C GLY A 36 20.89 22.63 -13.67
N SER A 37 19.99 21.88 -14.27
CA SER A 37 20.30 20.68 -15.07
C SER A 37 19.18 20.38 -16.05
N ASP A 38 19.50 19.75 -17.16
CA ASP A 38 18.50 19.34 -18.16
C ASP A 38 17.42 18.44 -17.55
N PHE A 39 17.78 17.54 -16.65
CA PHE A 39 16.84 16.70 -15.94
C PHE A 39 15.80 17.51 -15.13
N LEU A 40 16.24 18.53 -14.40
CA LEU A 40 15.34 19.39 -13.66
C LEU A 40 14.56 20.31 -14.60
N ASP A 41 15.19 20.86 -15.61
CA ASP A 41 14.57 21.76 -16.56
C ASP A 41 13.43 21.06 -17.32
N TYR A 42 13.62 19.79 -17.68
CA TYR A 42 12.64 19.00 -18.42
C TYR A 42 11.49 18.48 -17.57
N LEU A 43 11.72 18.20 -16.30
CA LEU A 43 10.74 17.49 -15.44
C LEU A 43 10.13 18.34 -14.32
N GLN A 44 10.75 19.50 -14.00
CA GLN A 44 10.30 20.32 -12.86
C GLN A 44 9.00 21.05 -13.14
N TYR A 45 8.87 21.66 -14.30
CA TYR A 45 7.72 22.46 -14.65
C TYR A 45 7.09 21.94 -15.94
N LEU A 46 6.00 21.21 -15.79
CA LEU A 46 5.22 20.65 -16.90
C LEU A 46 3.95 21.47 -17.22
N GLY A 47 3.80 22.63 -16.61
CA GLY A 47 2.64 23.51 -16.74
C GLY A 47 2.10 23.96 -15.38
N THR A 48 1.02 24.75 -15.41
CA THR A 48 0.32 25.18 -14.19
C THR A 48 -0.26 23.98 -13.48
N ASN A 49 0.04 23.85 -12.19
CA ASN A 49 -0.35 22.70 -11.37
C ASN A 49 -0.81 23.17 -9.99
N ASP A 50 -1.66 22.39 -9.34
CA ASP A 50 -2.01 22.58 -7.94
C ASP A 50 -0.86 22.10 -7.05
N LEU A 51 -0.25 23.04 -6.33
CA LEU A 51 0.87 22.77 -5.42
C LEU A 51 0.43 22.52 -3.98
N SER A 52 -0.85 22.52 -3.67
CA SER A 52 -1.36 22.39 -2.30
C SER A 52 -0.88 21.11 -1.62
N ALA A 53 -0.82 20.00 -2.34
CA ALA A 53 -0.30 18.74 -1.81
C ALA A 53 1.17 18.81 -1.39
N TYR A 54 2.00 19.58 -2.12
CA TYR A 54 3.41 19.77 -1.75
C TYR A 54 3.56 20.61 -0.49
N PHE A 55 2.71 21.63 -0.32
CA PHE A 55 2.71 22.45 0.90
C PHE A 55 2.22 21.69 2.12
N ALA A 56 1.31 20.72 1.94
CA ALA A 56 0.80 19.89 3.02
C ALA A 56 1.85 18.90 3.58
N VAL A 57 2.93 18.61 2.85
CA VAL A 57 3.97 17.64 3.29
C VAL A 57 4.60 18.06 4.63
N ALA A 58 4.89 19.35 4.81
CA ALA A 58 5.49 19.84 6.05
C ALA A 58 4.57 19.61 7.27
N GLU A 59 3.28 19.88 7.11
CA GLU A 59 2.27 19.64 8.16
C GLU A 59 2.05 18.15 8.41
N ALA A 60 2.09 17.32 7.37
CA ALA A 60 2.01 15.88 7.52
C ALA A 60 3.20 15.30 8.33
N ILE A 61 4.42 15.81 8.09
CA ILE A 61 5.60 15.42 8.87
C ILE A 61 5.45 15.86 10.33
N LYS A 62 5.00 17.09 10.56
CA LYS A 62 4.76 17.62 11.91
C LYS A 62 3.69 16.82 12.65
N CYS A 63 2.58 16.52 12.00
CA CYS A 63 1.50 15.68 12.54
C CYS A 63 2.04 14.32 13.00
N ARG A 64 2.88 13.67 12.19
CA ARG A 64 3.50 12.39 12.57
C ARG A 64 4.38 12.51 13.84
N GLN A 65 5.13 13.59 13.96
CA GLN A 65 5.99 13.84 15.12
C GLN A 65 5.16 14.11 16.39
N GLU A 66 4.13 14.96 16.29
CA GLU A 66 3.24 15.32 17.40
C GLU A 66 2.43 14.14 17.93
N HIS A 67 2.04 13.22 17.06
CA HIS A 67 1.24 12.04 17.41
C HIS A 67 2.08 10.78 17.65
N GLN A 68 3.40 10.91 17.83
CA GLN A 68 4.30 9.79 18.10
C GLN A 68 4.09 8.62 17.14
N TRP A 69 4.07 8.92 15.83
CA TRP A 69 3.63 7.98 14.80
C TRP A 69 4.43 6.68 14.73
N GLU A 70 5.64 6.64 15.26
CA GLU A 70 6.43 5.42 15.39
C GLU A 70 5.77 4.40 16.33
N GLN A 71 5.14 4.87 17.41
CA GLN A 71 4.38 4.00 18.31
C GLN A 71 3.10 3.49 17.65
N VAL A 72 2.41 4.34 16.90
CA VAL A 72 1.25 3.95 16.09
C VAL A 72 1.64 2.88 15.08
N GLN A 73 2.76 3.06 14.37
CA GLN A 73 3.25 2.07 13.41
C GLN A 73 3.58 0.72 14.08
N ALA A 74 4.22 0.75 15.23
CA ALA A 74 4.52 -0.48 15.99
C ALA A 74 3.24 -1.21 16.44
N ALA A 75 2.23 -0.47 16.90
CA ALA A 75 0.93 -1.04 17.27
C ALA A 75 0.20 -1.63 16.05
N CYS A 76 0.20 -0.93 14.92
CA CYS A 76 -0.36 -1.42 13.66
C CYS A 76 0.35 -2.68 13.16
N HIS A 77 1.68 -2.72 13.25
CA HIS A 77 2.46 -3.90 12.89
C HIS A 77 2.08 -5.11 13.75
N LYS A 78 1.93 -4.92 15.07
CA LYS A 78 1.50 -5.98 15.98
C LYS A 78 0.08 -6.46 15.66
N LEU A 79 -0.83 -5.54 15.37
CA LEU A 79 -2.21 -5.88 14.98
C LEU A 79 -2.24 -6.66 13.65
N LEU A 80 -1.41 -6.27 12.68
CA LEU A 80 -1.24 -7.01 11.43
C LEU A 80 -0.73 -8.44 11.68
N GLN A 81 0.28 -8.61 12.53
CA GLN A 81 0.79 -9.93 12.93
C GLN A 81 -0.30 -10.82 13.51
N ASN A 82 -1.15 -10.27 14.38
CA ASN A 82 -2.28 -11.00 14.95
C ASN A 82 -3.27 -11.46 13.86
N GLY A 83 -3.57 -10.59 12.90
CA GLY A 83 -4.42 -10.92 11.75
C GLY A 83 -3.81 -12.02 10.87
N MET A 84 -2.52 -11.94 10.58
CA MET A 84 -1.80 -12.95 9.81
C MET A 84 -1.80 -14.31 10.52
N ALA A 85 -1.49 -14.33 11.82
CA ALA A 85 -1.53 -15.55 12.63
C ALA A 85 -2.94 -16.17 12.69
N GLY A 86 -3.99 -15.33 12.76
CA GLY A 86 -5.38 -15.79 12.69
C GLY A 86 -5.71 -16.43 11.35
N ILE A 87 -5.28 -15.84 10.24
CA ILE A 87 -5.48 -16.43 8.90
C ILE A 87 -4.70 -17.74 8.76
N GLU A 88 -3.45 -17.80 9.21
CA GLU A 88 -2.66 -19.03 9.23
C GLU A 88 -3.36 -20.14 10.02
N ALA A 89 -3.89 -19.82 11.20
CA ALA A 89 -4.62 -20.78 12.01
C ALA A 89 -5.91 -21.29 11.33
N LEU A 90 -6.60 -20.46 10.54
CA LEU A 90 -7.79 -20.82 9.81
C LEU A 90 -7.49 -21.66 8.55
N THR A 91 -6.41 -21.32 7.85
CA THR A 91 -6.10 -21.90 6.54
C THR A 91 -5.11 -23.06 6.58
N GLY A 92 -4.28 -23.11 7.62
CA GLY A 92 -3.11 -23.99 7.69
C GLY A 92 -1.96 -23.55 6.75
N LEU A 93 -2.08 -22.41 6.07
CA LEU A 93 -1.09 -21.90 5.14
C LEU A 93 -0.23 -20.83 5.81
N GLY A 94 1.06 -21.13 5.93
CA GLY A 94 2.01 -20.23 6.57
C GLY A 94 2.29 -18.95 5.79
N SER A 95 2.86 -17.98 6.49
CA SER A 95 3.31 -16.72 5.89
C SER A 95 4.38 -16.95 4.82
N ILE A 96 4.33 -16.17 3.74
CA ILE A 96 5.35 -16.16 2.67
C ILE A 96 6.59 -15.32 3.02
N TYR A 97 6.54 -14.58 4.12
CA TYR A 97 7.63 -13.69 4.53
C TYR A 97 8.67 -14.44 5.35
N PRO A 98 9.98 -14.20 5.08
CA PRO A 98 11.05 -14.88 5.80
C PRO A 98 11.17 -14.45 7.28
N SER A 99 10.66 -13.26 7.62
CA SER A 99 10.66 -12.71 8.97
C SER A 99 9.69 -11.55 9.10
N ASP A 100 9.38 -11.17 10.34
CA ASP A 100 8.49 -10.03 10.65
C ASP A 100 9.05 -8.68 10.19
N SER A 101 10.33 -8.58 9.94
CA SER A 101 10.96 -7.36 9.40
C SER A 101 10.77 -7.19 7.89
N ALA A 102 10.24 -8.19 7.19
CA ALA A 102 10.02 -8.12 5.74
C ALA A 102 8.72 -7.37 5.35
N TYR A 103 7.89 -7.03 6.31
CA TYR A 103 6.66 -6.22 6.12
C TYR A 103 6.50 -5.21 7.26
N SER A 104 5.62 -4.25 7.11
CA SER A 104 5.32 -3.23 8.13
C SER A 104 3.84 -3.24 8.52
N GLN A 105 3.04 -2.43 7.84
CA GLN A 105 1.60 -2.26 8.12
C GLN A 105 0.71 -2.92 7.06
N MET A 106 1.31 -3.58 6.08
CA MET A 106 0.62 -4.28 5.01
C MET A 106 1.34 -5.59 4.69
N ALA A 107 0.57 -6.67 4.57
CA ALA A 107 1.06 -7.98 4.19
C ALA A 107 0.01 -8.76 3.40
N ILE A 108 0.46 -9.77 2.66
CA ILE A 108 -0.42 -10.74 2.01
C ILE A 108 -0.29 -12.09 2.70
N MET A 109 -1.41 -12.81 2.79
CA MET A 109 -1.45 -14.18 3.30
C MET A 109 -2.04 -15.11 2.24
N PRO A 110 -1.47 -16.31 2.05
CA PRO A 110 -2.03 -17.28 1.12
C PRO A 110 -3.41 -17.77 1.61
N LEU A 111 -4.27 -18.05 0.64
CA LEU A 111 -5.58 -18.64 0.88
C LEU A 111 -5.69 -19.98 0.17
N PRO A 112 -6.52 -20.91 0.69
CA PRO A 112 -6.92 -22.08 -0.06
C PRO A 112 -7.70 -21.64 -1.31
N PRO A 113 -7.74 -22.48 -2.37
CA PRO A 113 -8.43 -22.11 -3.60
C PRO A 113 -9.91 -21.81 -3.37
N VAL A 114 -10.34 -20.63 -3.81
CA VAL A 114 -11.73 -20.20 -3.83
C VAL A 114 -12.18 -20.15 -5.30
N PRO A 115 -13.27 -20.81 -5.67
CA PRO A 115 -13.69 -20.90 -7.08
C PRO A 115 -13.99 -19.57 -7.74
N ASP A 116 -14.56 -18.63 -6.99
CA ASP A 116 -14.87 -17.26 -7.44
C ASP A 116 -14.43 -16.24 -6.37
N LEU A 117 -13.25 -15.68 -6.56
CA LEU A 117 -12.69 -14.66 -5.64
C LEU A 117 -13.50 -13.39 -5.60
N LEU A 118 -14.14 -13.02 -6.72
CA LEU A 118 -14.94 -11.80 -6.77
C LEU A 118 -16.21 -11.98 -5.94
N ALA A 119 -16.95 -13.05 -6.16
CA ALA A 119 -18.13 -13.37 -5.37
C ALA A 119 -17.79 -13.52 -3.88
N PHE A 120 -16.64 -14.13 -3.56
CA PHE A 120 -16.16 -14.27 -2.19
C PHE A 120 -15.92 -12.89 -1.55
N LYS A 121 -15.25 -11.99 -2.25
CA LYS A 121 -15.03 -10.60 -1.79
C LYS A 121 -16.35 -9.86 -1.55
N GLU A 122 -17.26 -9.93 -2.52
CA GLU A 122 -18.57 -9.26 -2.45
C GLU A 122 -19.40 -9.78 -1.27
N GLN A 123 -19.40 -11.10 -1.05
CA GLN A 123 -20.09 -11.69 0.09
C GLN A 123 -19.47 -11.27 1.43
N LEU A 124 -18.13 -11.26 1.56
CA LEU A 124 -17.45 -10.78 2.77
C LEU A 124 -17.85 -9.34 3.10
N TYR A 125 -17.91 -8.49 2.08
CA TYR A 125 -18.36 -7.12 2.28
C TYR A 125 -19.86 -7.03 2.63
N ALA A 126 -20.71 -7.79 1.95
CA ALA A 126 -22.16 -7.76 2.18
C ALA A 126 -22.52 -8.19 3.61
N ASP A 127 -21.91 -9.25 4.11
CA ASP A 127 -22.28 -9.87 5.38
C ASP A 127 -21.53 -9.28 6.57
N TYR A 128 -20.24 -8.96 6.41
CA TYR A 128 -19.35 -8.55 7.50
C TYR A 128 -18.86 -7.10 7.40
N LYS A 129 -19.16 -6.39 6.30
CA LYS A 129 -18.67 -5.01 6.02
C LYS A 129 -17.15 -4.89 6.00
N VAL A 130 -16.48 -5.99 5.68
CA VAL A 130 -15.03 -6.04 5.55
C VAL A 130 -14.64 -5.89 4.09
N GLU A 131 -13.80 -4.90 3.79
CA GLU A 131 -13.23 -4.71 2.48
C GLU A 131 -11.73 -4.95 2.53
N VAL A 132 -11.29 -6.04 1.89
CA VAL A 132 -9.90 -6.43 1.75
C VAL A 132 -9.64 -6.88 0.31
N PRO A 133 -8.47 -6.56 -0.26
CA PRO A 133 -8.11 -7.05 -1.59
C PRO A 133 -7.80 -8.54 -1.58
N PHE A 134 -8.31 -9.22 -2.60
CA PHE A 134 -7.91 -10.57 -2.97
C PHE A 134 -7.16 -10.53 -4.29
N THR A 135 -6.15 -11.38 -4.44
CA THR A 135 -5.29 -11.41 -5.63
C THR A 135 -4.94 -12.87 -5.96
N GLU A 136 -4.85 -13.19 -7.24
CA GLU A 136 -4.28 -14.43 -7.70
C GLU A 136 -2.96 -14.17 -8.43
N TRP A 137 -1.94 -14.94 -8.08
CA TRP A 137 -0.63 -14.87 -8.72
C TRP A 137 -0.03 -16.27 -8.83
N GLN A 138 0.37 -16.66 -10.04
CA GLN A 138 0.93 -17.98 -10.34
C GLN A 138 0.07 -19.15 -9.83
N GLY A 139 -1.25 -19.03 -9.92
CA GLY A 139 -2.19 -20.04 -9.46
C GLY A 139 -2.39 -20.12 -7.94
N GLN A 140 -1.76 -19.25 -7.17
CA GLN A 140 -1.98 -19.11 -5.74
C GLN A 140 -2.82 -17.89 -5.44
N GLN A 141 -3.82 -18.05 -4.60
CA GLN A 141 -4.69 -16.98 -4.14
C GLN A 141 -4.20 -16.39 -2.82
N PHE A 142 -4.37 -15.07 -2.68
CA PHE A 142 -3.90 -14.30 -1.52
C PHE A 142 -4.97 -13.32 -1.07
N ILE A 143 -4.99 -13.06 0.23
CA ILE A 143 -5.67 -11.94 0.85
C ILE A 143 -4.63 -10.91 1.32
N ARG A 144 -4.88 -9.62 1.12
CA ARG A 144 -4.03 -8.55 1.61
C ARG A 144 -4.66 -7.86 2.82
N LEU A 145 -3.92 -7.84 3.93
CA LEU A 145 -4.25 -7.04 5.09
C LEU A 145 -3.48 -5.72 5.04
N SER A 146 -4.17 -4.64 5.35
CA SER A 146 -3.56 -3.31 5.49
C SER A 146 -4.09 -2.70 6.78
N VAL A 147 -3.20 -2.42 7.73
CA VAL A 147 -3.56 -1.92 9.05
C VAL A 147 -3.04 -0.51 9.23
N GLN A 148 -3.89 0.40 9.65
CA GLN A 148 -3.58 1.79 9.91
C GLN A 148 -4.06 2.19 11.32
N GLY A 149 -3.65 3.36 11.81
CA GLY A 149 -3.91 3.83 13.16
C GLY A 149 -5.39 3.92 13.59
N TYR A 150 -6.31 3.77 12.63
CA TYR A 150 -7.77 3.71 12.90
C TYR A 150 -8.32 2.29 13.01
N ASN A 151 -7.53 1.27 12.66
CA ASN A 151 -7.96 -0.12 12.80
C ASN A 151 -7.80 -0.64 14.23
N THR A 152 -8.69 -1.53 14.62
CA THR A 152 -8.78 -2.11 15.96
C THR A 152 -8.66 -3.65 15.93
N ALA A 153 -8.50 -4.26 17.11
CA ALA A 153 -8.54 -5.72 17.23
C ALA A 153 -9.89 -6.28 16.76
N THR A 154 -10.98 -5.57 17.01
CA THR A 154 -12.32 -5.97 16.58
C THR A 154 -12.44 -6.06 15.06
N ASP A 155 -11.77 -5.18 14.30
CA ASP A 155 -11.79 -5.26 12.84
C ASP A 155 -11.12 -6.56 12.35
N ILE A 156 -10.05 -6.98 13.01
CA ILE A 156 -9.38 -8.26 12.73
C ILE A 156 -10.28 -9.45 13.12
N GLU A 157 -10.94 -9.40 14.27
CA GLU A 157 -11.87 -10.44 14.72
C GLU A 157 -13.02 -10.61 13.72
N ILE A 158 -13.66 -9.52 13.28
CA ILE A 158 -14.73 -9.55 12.28
C ILE A 158 -14.23 -10.16 10.95
N LEU A 159 -13.03 -9.79 10.50
CA LEU A 159 -12.43 -10.39 9.32
C LEU A 159 -12.26 -11.90 9.48
N LEU A 160 -11.68 -12.36 10.60
CA LEU A 160 -11.43 -13.78 10.85
C LEU A 160 -12.72 -14.58 10.96
N ASP A 161 -13.74 -14.04 11.61
CA ASP A 161 -15.06 -14.67 11.72
C ASP A 161 -15.72 -14.80 10.35
N GLY A 162 -15.65 -13.75 9.52
CA GLY A 162 -16.15 -13.78 8.15
C GLY A 162 -15.45 -14.84 7.30
N LEU A 163 -14.12 -14.85 7.30
CA LEU A 163 -13.33 -15.84 6.58
C LEU A 163 -13.66 -17.26 7.02
N LYS A 164 -13.74 -17.51 8.34
CA LYS A 164 -14.09 -18.81 8.92
C LYS A 164 -15.47 -19.31 8.48
N ALA A 165 -16.48 -18.45 8.54
CA ALA A 165 -17.83 -18.79 8.16
C ALA A 165 -17.94 -19.13 6.66
N MET A 166 -17.29 -18.33 5.82
CA MET A 166 -17.34 -18.49 4.37
C MET A 166 -16.58 -19.72 3.88
N MET A 167 -15.39 -20.00 4.46
CA MET A 167 -14.59 -21.18 4.12
C MET A 167 -15.31 -22.49 4.52
N ASN A 168 -15.95 -22.50 5.69
CA ASN A 168 -16.75 -23.65 6.12
C ASN A 168 -17.95 -23.92 5.19
N SER A 169 -18.60 -22.84 4.71
CA SER A 169 -19.74 -22.96 3.77
C SER A 169 -19.31 -23.44 2.38
N SER A 170 -18.09 -23.13 1.96
CA SER A 170 -17.53 -23.59 0.68
C SER A 170 -17.13 -25.06 0.71
N CYS A 171 -16.71 -25.57 1.86
CA CYS A 171 -16.35 -26.98 2.04
C CYS A 171 -17.58 -27.90 2.00
N VAL A 172 -18.75 -27.42 2.44
CA VAL A 172 -20.03 -28.20 2.42
C VAL A 172 -20.61 -28.31 1.01
N ARG A 173 -20.26 -27.44 0.07
CA ARG A 173 -20.79 -27.49 -1.32
C ARG A 173 -19.99 -28.37 -2.27
N GLN A 174 -18.88 -28.94 -1.83
CA GLN A 174 -18.03 -29.86 -2.63
C GLN A 174 -18.13 -31.31 -2.20
N SER A 175 -18.95 -31.64 -1.22
CA SER A 175 -19.32 -33.01 -0.79
C SER A 175 -20.73 -33.38 -1.27
#